data_0cb2c614d1150595aedb090e018c3de9
#
_entry.id   0cb2c614d1150595aedb090e018c3de9
#
_cell.length_a   1.000
_cell.length_b   1.000
_cell.length_c   1.000
_cell.angle_alpha   90.00
_cell.angle_beta   90.00
_cell.angle_gamma   90.00
#
_symmetry.space_group_name_H-M   'P 1'
#
loop_
_entity.id
_entity.type
_entity.pdbx_description
1 polymer ?
#
loop_
_entity_poly.entity_id
_entity_poly.type
_entity_poly.pdbx_seq_one_letter_code
_entity_poly.pdbx_strand_id
1 'polypeptide(L)'
;MAATRLPGTPRLLRALNDRAALELLLARGPLTRAQLGEMTGLSKVTASQLVERLEERGLVRRVGEQAGGRGPNAQLYAVTPGSAHVIGVDVGPDRVVAACADITGAIIGRVEQSTKDTDDPVGVVHSAVVQAASRAGTDMASVRRVVLGTPGLVDPATGEISFAVDLPRWHRGLLGDLRKDLSTPVVFGNEIGRAHV
;
A
#
# COMPACT_ATOMS: atom_id res chain seq x y z
N MET A 1 13.35 -32.30 3.77
CA MET A 1 11.92 -32.10 4.04
C MET A 1 11.28 -31.42 2.84
N ALA A 2 10.36 -32.11 2.14
CA ALA A 2 9.73 -31.60 0.94
C ALA A 2 8.71 -30.50 1.33
N ALA A 3 8.85 -29.30 0.74
CA ALA A 3 7.87 -28.23 0.91
C ALA A 3 6.53 -28.65 0.31
N THR A 4 5.53 -28.84 1.14
CA THR A 4 4.16 -29.12 0.70
C THR A 4 3.63 -27.93 -0.08
N ARG A 5 3.62 -28.00 -1.40
CA ARG A 5 2.92 -27.03 -2.26
C ARG A 5 1.43 -27.12 -1.96
N LEU A 6 0.89 -26.12 -1.28
CA LEU A 6 -0.56 -25.98 -1.16
C LEU A 6 -1.15 -25.85 -2.57
N PRO A 7 -2.17 -26.65 -2.94
CA PRO A 7 -2.82 -26.53 -4.24
C PRO A 7 -3.44 -25.13 -4.35
N GLY A 8 -3.10 -24.41 -5.41
CA GLY A 8 -3.63 -23.09 -5.69
C GLY A 8 -5.15 -23.15 -5.84
N THR A 9 -5.88 -22.59 -4.90
CA THR A 9 -7.34 -22.48 -5.02
C THR A 9 -7.71 -21.52 -6.15
N PRO A 10 -8.86 -21.68 -6.82
CA PRO A 10 -9.31 -20.75 -7.87
C PRO A 10 -9.38 -19.29 -7.37
N ARG A 11 -9.62 -19.08 -6.07
CA ARG A 11 -9.60 -17.77 -5.42
C ARG A 11 -8.20 -17.18 -5.37
N LEU A 12 -7.19 -17.97 -5.04
CA LEU A 12 -5.79 -17.54 -5.00
C LEU A 12 -5.30 -17.17 -6.40
N LEU A 13 -5.59 -18.00 -7.41
CA LEU A 13 -5.23 -17.71 -8.80
C LEU A 13 -5.86 -16.41 -9.30
N ARG A 14 -7.14 -16.15 -8.97
CA ARG A 14 -7.78 -14.87 -9.32
C ARG A 14 -7.08 -13.69 -8.65
N ALA A 15 -6.76 -13.79 -7.36
CA ALA A 15 -6.05 -12.73 -6.64
C ALA A 15 -4.66 -12.43 -7.23
N LEU A 16 -3.92 -13.46 -7.63
CA LEU A 16 -2.63 -13.32 -8.31
C LEU A 16 -2.78 -12.64 -9.67
N ASN A 17 -3.78 -13.03 -10.46
CA ASN A 17 -4.05 -12.40 -11.76
C ASN A 17 -4.50 -10.94 -11.61
N ASP A 18 -5.36 -10.63 -10.63
CA ASP A 18 -5.77 -9.26 -10.30
C ASP A 18 -4.56 -8.39 -9.96
N ARG A 19 -3.67 -8.92 -9.11
CA ARG A 19 -2.43 -8.24 -8.74
C ARG A 19 -1.52 -8.00 -9.95
N ALA A 20 -1.27 -9.02 -10.76
CA ALA A 20 -0.43 -8.90 -11.95
C ALA A 20 -0.98 -7.85 -12.93
N ALA A 21 -2.29 -7.80 -13.14
CA ALA A 21 -2.92 -6.80 -14.00
C ALA A 21 -2.78 -5.38 -13.45
N LEU A 22 -2.95 -5.19 -12.13
CA LEU A 22 -2.74 -3.89 -11.50
C LEU A 22 -1.29 -3.44 -11.57
N GLU A 23 -0.33 -4.33 -11.33
CA GLU A 23 1.11 -4.04 -11.48
C GLU A 23 1.47 -3.63 -12.91
N LEU A 24 0.90 -4.30 -13.92
CA LEU A 24 1.08 -3.92 -15.34
C LEU A 24 0.51 -2.54 -15.65
N LEU A 25 -0.70 -2.24 -15.17
CA LEU A 25 -1.34 -0.94 -15.35
C LEU A 25 -0.57 0.19 -14.66
N LEU A 26 0.01 -0.07 -13.49
CA LEU A 26 0.87 0.89 -12.79
C LEU A 26 2.19 1.13 -13.53
N ALA A 27 2.80 0.06 -14.06
CA ALA A 27 4.11 0.14 -14.70
C ALA A 27 4.06 0.67 -16.16
N ARG A 28 2.98 0.37 -16.90
CA ARG A 28 2.87 0.64 -18.34
C ARG A 28 1.89 1.75 -18.68
N GLY A 29 1.05 2.17 -17.72
CA GLY A 29 -0.04 3.10 -17.95
C GLY A 29 -1.30 2.41 -18.50
N PRO A 30 -2.20 3.16 -19.19
CA PRO A 30 -3.45 2.60 -19.68
C PRO A 30 -3.25 1.46 -20.70
N LEU A 31 -3.96 0.35 -20.48
CA LEU A 31 -3.91 -0.84 -21.34
C LEU A 31 -5.32 -1.28 -21.75
N THR A 32 -5.43 -1.92 -22.90
CA THR A 32 -6.67 -2.58 -23.33
C THR A 32 -6.79 -3.97 -22.70
N ARG A 33 -8.01 -4.54 -22.70
CA ARG A 33 -8.26 -5.94 -22.27
C ARG A 33 -7.41 -6.95 -23.05
N ALA A 34 -7.19 -6.70 -24.34
CA ALA A 34 -6.37 -7.58 -25.19
C ALA A 34 -4.90 -7.54 -24.75
N GLN A 35 -4.33 -6.36 -24.55
CA GLN A 35 -2.96 -6.18 -24.07
C GLN A 35 -2.76 -6.80 -22.68
N LEU A 36 -3.70 -6.59 -21.75
CA LEU A 36 -3.65 -7.26 -20.44
C LEU A 36 -3.68 -8.77 -20.57
N GLY A 37 -4.54 -9.32 -21.43
CA GLY A 37 -4.60 -10.76 -21.71
C GLY A 37 -3.27 -11.31 -22.24
N GLU A 38 -2.69 -10.65 -23.23
CA GLU A 38 -1.41 -11.02 -23.82
C GLU A 38 -0.27 -10.99 -22.80
N MET A 39 -0.16 -9.90 -22.03
CA MET A 39 0.93 -9.70 -21.06
C MET A 39 0.82 -10.61 -19.84
N THR A 40 -0.40 -11.03 -19.47
CA THR A 40 -0.64 -11.94 -18.34
C THR A 40 -0.74 -13.41 -18.75
N GLY A 41 -0.74 -13.72 -20.05
CA GLY A 41 -0.98 -15.07 -20.57
C GLY A 41 -2.42 -15.56 -20.38
N LEU A 42 -3.37 -14.66 -20.13
CA LEU A 42 -4.78 -15.02 -19.91
C LEU A 42 -5.56 -15.10 -21.24
N SER A 43 -6.53 -16.01 -21.30
CA SER A 43 -7.46 -16.05 -22.42
C SER A 43 -8.27 -14.74 -22.51
N LYS A 44 -8.76 -14.39 -23.70
CA LYS A 44 -9.58 -13.20 -23.94
C LYS A 44 -10.77 -13.09 -23.00
N VAL A 45 -11.43 -14.22 -22.73
CA VAL A 45 -12.57 -14.28 -21.80
C VAL A 45 -12.13 -13.99 -20.37
N THR A 46 -11.04 -14.63 -19.93
CA THR A 46 -10.51 -14.45 -18.57
C THR A 46 -10.02 -13.01 -18.33
N ALA A 47 -9.35 -12.41 -19.31
CA ALA A 47 -8.91 -11.01 -19.24
C ALA A 47 -10.11 -10.04 -19.15
N SER A 48 -11.18 -10.30 -19.91
CA SER A 48 -12.40 -9.48 -19.83
C SER A 48 -13.05 -9.57 -18.45
N GLN A 49 -13.22 -10.77 -17.92
CA GLN A 49 -13.77 -11.00 -16.57
C GLN A 49 -12.90 -10.38 -15.47
N LEU A 50 -11.58 -10.42 -15.65
CA LEU A 50 -10.64 -9.79 -14.72
C LEU A 50 -10.84 -8.27 -14.69
N VAL A 51 -10.86 -7.61 -15.85
CA VAL A 51 -11.04 -6.16 -15.93
C VAL A 51 -12.40 -5.73 -15.40
N GLU A 52 -13.48 -6.45 -15.72
CA GLU A 52 -14.83 -6.20 -15.19
C GLU A 52 -14.83 -6.26 -13.66
N ARG A 53 -14.26 -7.29 -13.07
CA ARG A 53 -14.14 -7.44 -11.61
C ARG A 53 -13.32 -6.32 -10.96
N LEU A 54 -12.23 -5.86 -11.58
CA LEU A 54 -11.44 -4.74 -11.08
C LEU A 54 -12.20 -3.41 -11.20
N GLU A 55 -12.97 -3.22 -12.28
CA GLU A 55 -13.82 -2.05 -12.51
C GLU A 55 -14.97 -2.00 -11.48
N GLU A 56 -15.67 -3.13 -11.25
CA GLU A 56 -16.71 -3.27 -10.22
C GLU A 56 -16.21 -2.94 -8.81
N ARG A 57 -14.94 -3.27 -8.53
CA ARG A 57 -14.29 -2.94 -7.25
C ARG A 57 -13.74 -1.52 -7.20
N GLY A 58 -13.89 -0.73 -8.24
CA GLY A 58 -13.38 0.63 -8.33
C GLY A 58 -11.85 0.74 -8.42
N LEU A 59 -11.13 -0.38 -8.64
CA LEU A 59 -9.67 -0.40 -8.70
C LEU A 59 -9.12 0.09 -10.03
N VAL A 60 -9.89 -0.07 -11.11
CA VAL A 60 -9.58 0.44 -12.44
C VAL A 60 -10.76 1.21 -13.01
N ARG A 61 -10.50 2.10 -13.95
CA ARG A 61 -11.51 2.90 -14.66
C ARG A 61 -11.16 2.99 -16.14
N ARG A 62 -12.16 3.25 -16.96
CA ARG A 62 -11.97 3.60 -18.38
C ARG A 62 -11.40 5.01 -18.48
N VAL A 63 -10.39 5.19 -19.32
CA VAL A 63 -9.70 6.48 -19.49
C VAL A 63 -9.65 6.95 -20.94
N GLY A 64 -10.13 6.15 -21.87
CA GLY A 64 -10.15 6.48 -23.30
C GLY A 64 -10.27 5.25 -24.17
N GLU A 65 -9.98 5.44 -25.43
CA GLU A 65 -10.02 4.42 -26.47
C GLU A 65 -8.73 4.41 -27.28
N GLN A 66 -8.29 3.23 -27.66
CA GLN A 66 -7.22 3.03 -28.61
C GLN A 66 -7.83 2.67 -29.97
N ALA A 67 -7.45 3.38 -31.02
CA ALA A 67 -7.89 3.07 -32.37
C ALA A 67 -7.51 1.62 -32.72
N GLY A 68 -8.50 0.80 -33.02
CA GLY A 68 -8.34 -0.54 -33.52
C GLY A 68 -8.29 -0.51 -35.05
N GLY A 69 -7.27 -1.07 -35.70
CA GLY A 69 -7.08 -1.00 -37.16
C GLY A 69 -8.36 -1.27 -37.96
N ARG A 70 -8.80 -2.53 -38.14
CA ARG A 70 -10.01 -2.92 -38.91
C ARG A 70 -11.26 -3.21 -38.07
N GLY A 71 -11.33 -2.74 -36.81
CA GLY A 71 -12.43 -3.05 -35.90
C GLY A 71 -12.82 -1.85 -35.03
N PRO A 72 -13.79 -2.03 -34.12
CA PRO A 72 -14.15 -1.03 -33.14
C PRO A 72 -12.95 -0.64 -32.27
N ASN A 73 -12.92 0.63 -31.82
CA ASN A 73 -11.92 1.08 -30.89
C ASN A 73 -11.89 0.24 -29.61
N ALA A 74 -10.72 -0.03 -29.10
CA ALA A 74 -10.54 -0.77 -27.87
C ALA A 74 -10.50 0.16 -26.66
N GLN A 75 -11.31 -0.13 -25.63
CA GLN A 75 -11.32 0.65 -24.39
C GLN A 75 -9.99 0.52 -23.66
N LEU A 76 -9.47 1.65 -23.18
CA LEU A 76 -8.28 1.75 -22.34
C LEU A 76 -8.69 1.82 -20.87
N TYR A 77 -8.01 1.06 -20.04
CA TYR A 77 -8.20 0.99 -18.60
C TYR A 77 -6.94 1.45 -17.88
N ALA A 78 -7.12 2.21 -16.81
CA ALA A 78 -6.05 2.62 -15.92
C ALA A 78 -6.45 2.37 -14.46
N VAL A 79 -5.47 2.29 -13.57
CA VAL A 79 -5.70 2.23 -12.13
C VAL A 79 -6.42 3.50 -11.67
N THR A 80 -7.35 3.38 -10.75
CA THR A 80 -8.01 4.51 -10.08
C THR A 80 -7.14 4.97 -8.91
N PRO A 81 -6.47 6.14 -8.95
CA PRO A 81 -5.49 6.54 -7.94
C PRO A 81 -6.04 6.50 -6.51
N GLY A 82 -7.22 7.06 -6.29
CA GLY A 82 -7.87 7.11 -4.98
C GLY A 82 -8.55 5.81 -4.51
N SER A 83 -8.33 4.67 -5.20
CA SER A 83 -8.98 3.40 -4.83
C SER A 83 -8.41 2.73 -3.59
N ALA A 84 -7.20 3.08 -3.19
CA ALA A 84 -6.55 2.64 -1.97
C ALA A 84 -5.47 3.64 -1.54
N HIS A 85 -5.27 3.75 -0.23
CA HIS A 85 -4.25 4.60 0.36
C HIS A 85 -3.37 3.80 1.33
N VAL A 86 -2.13 4.21 1.46
CA VAL A 86 -1.19 3.73 2.48
C VAL A 86 -0.54 4.93 3.16
N ILE A 87 -0.17 4.79 4.43
CA ILE A 87 0.57 5.82 5.14
C ILE A 87 1.92 5.27 5.55
N GLY A 88 2.99 5.93 5.10
CA GLY A 88 4.33 5.73 5.60
C GLY A 88 4.61 6.70 6.73
N VAL A 89 5.21 6.22 7.81
CA VAL A 89 5.63 7.04 8.96
C VAL A 89 7.11 6.81 9.19
N ASP A 90 7.87 7.88 9.21
CA ASP A 90 9.26 7.91 9.63
C ASP A 90 9.34 8.51 11.03
N VAL A 91 9.87 7.72 11.97
CA VAL A 91 9.98 8.11 13.37
C VAL A 91 11.44 8.36 13.70
N GLY A 92 11.79 9.63 13.84
CA GLY A 92 13.11 10.06 14.27
C GLY A 92 13.16 10.50 15.73
N PRO A 93 14.37 10.86 16.24
CA PRO A 93 14.55 11.26 17.65
C PRO A 93 13.81 12.56 17.99
N ASP A 94 13.73 13.49 17.05
CA ASP A 94 13.20 14.84 17.26
C ASP A 94 11.89 15.11 16.52
N ARG A 95 11.45 14.18 15.65
CA ARG A 95 10.28 14.39 14.79
C ARG A 95 9.69 13.07 14.27
N VAL A 96 8.41 13.16 13.93
CA VAL A 96 7.67 12.15 13.16
C VAL A 96 7.28 12.78 11.83
N VAL A 97 7.51 12.07 10.73
CA VAL A 97 7.01 12.45 9.41
C VAL A 97 6.02 11.38 8.95
N ALA A 98 4.79 11.77 8.66
CA ALA A 98 3.78 10.89 8.07
C ALA A 98 3.44 11.35 6.66
N ALA A 99 3.38 10.40 5.71
CA ALA A 99 3.03 10.65 4.32
C ALA A 99 1.97 9.66 3.85
N CYS A 100 0.85 10.18 3.35
CA CYS A 100 -0.20 9.40 2.71
C CYS A 100 0.08 9.32 1.21
N ALA A 101 0.12 8.12 0.68
CA ALA A 101 0.25 7.85 -0.74
C ALA A 101 -0.98 7.10 -1.27
N ASP A 102 -1.34 7.37 -2.51
CA ASP A 102 -2.37 6.62 -3.23
C ASP A 102 -1.81 5.31 -3.80
N ILE A 103 -2.65 4.51 -4.47
CA ILE A 103 -2.25 3.22 -5.04
C ILE A 103 -1.15 3.35 -6.12
N THR A 104 -0.96 4.52 -6.72
CA THR A 104 0.09 4.77 -7.71
C THR A 104 1.45 5.08 -7.07
N GLY A 105 1.49 5.26 -5.75
CA GLY A 105 2.67 5.67 -5.00
C GLY A 105 2.86 7.19 -4.95
N ALA A 106 1.94 7.98 -5.50
CA ALA A 106 1.99 9.43 -5.40
C ALA A 106 1.69 9.87 -3.96
N ILE A 107 2.58 10.68 -3.38
CA ILE A 107 2.36 11.28 -2.05
C ILE A 107 1.35 12.41 -2.22
N ILE A 108 0.17 12.25 -1.60
CA ILE A 108 -0.96 13.18 -1.70
C ILE A 108 -1.25 13.93 -0.40
N GLY A 109 -0.61 13.53 0.72
CA GLY A 109 -0.67 14.23 1.99
C GLY A 109 0.61 13.99 2.79
N ARG A 110 1.17 15.04 3.42
CA ARG A 110 2.38 14.93 4.24
C ARG A 110 2.27 15.83 5.47
N VAL A 111 2.69 15.29 6.61
CA VAL A 111 2.73 15.98 7.89
C VAL A 111 4.08 15.73 8.54
N GLU A 112 4.58 16.74 9.25
CA GLU A 112 5.75 16.65 10.11
C GLU A 112 5.38 17.22 11.48
N GLN A 113 5.71 16.49 12.56
CA GLN A 113 5.45 16.91 13.94
C GLN A 113 6.71 16.71 14.77
N SER A 114 6.96 17.64 15.69
CA SER A 114 8.06 17.53 16.65
C SER A 114 7.73 16.48 17.71
N THR A 115 8.73 15.69 18.09
CA THR A 115 8.69 14.79 19.25
C THR A 115 9.52 15.32 20.42
N LYS A 116 10.10 16.52 20.28
CA LYS A 116 10.81 17.18 21.37
C LYS A 116 9.82 17.49 22.49
N ASP A 117 10.22 17.16 23.69
CA ASP A 117 9.46 17.49 24.92
C ASP A 117 8.08 16.82 25.04
N THR A 118 7.76 15.81 24.20
CA THR A 118 6.52 15.04 24.36
C THR A 118 6.68 13.91 25.36
N ASP A 119 5.68 13.71 26.21
CA ASP A 119 5.55 12.54 27.07
C ASP A 119 4.64 11.47 26.45
N ASP A 120 4.01 11.77 25.30
CA ASP A 120 3.11 10.88 24.57
C ASP A 120 3.55 10.69 23.09
N PRO A 121 4.58 9.89 22.82
CA PRO A 121 5.02 9.60 21.46
C PRO A 121 3.97 8.84 20.63
N VAL A 122 3.14 8.01 21.26
CA VAL A 122 2.04 7.28 20.58
C VAL A 122 1.02 8.27 20.02
N GLY A 123 0.60 9.24 20.84
CA GLY A 123 -0.33 10.28 20.42
C GLY A 123 0.22 11.16 19.30
N VAL A 124 1.53 11.45 19.29
CA VAL A 124 2.17 12.20 18.20
C VAL A 124 2.10 11.39 16.88
N VAL A 125 2.42 10.10 16.91
CA VAL A 125 2.32 9.25 15.70
C VAL A 125 0.88 9.14 15.23
N HIS A 126 -0.06 8.88 16.13
CA HIS A 126 -1.49 8.84 15.81
C HIS A 126 -1.94 10.14 15.14
N SER A 127 -1.66 11.27 15.77
CA SER A 127 -2.00 12.61 15.25
C SER A 127 -1.40 12.83 13.84
N ALA A 128 -0.13 12.50 13.65
CA ALA A 128 0.54 12.62 12.35
C ALA A 128 -0.12 11.77 11.27
N VAL A 129 -0.48 10.51 11.57
CA VAL A 129 -1.16 9.58 10.66
C VAL A 129 -2.52 10.12 10.24
N VAL A 130 -3.36 10.50 11.21
CA VAL A 130 -4.71 11.04 10.94
C VAL A 130 -4.63 12.35 10.15
N GLN A 131 -3.71 13.24 10.49
CA GLN A 131 -3.52 14.49 9.74
C GLN A 131 -2.99 14.26 8.31
N ALA A 132 -2.12 13.26 8.09
CA ALA A 132 -1.65 12.92 6.74
C ALA A 132 -2.80 12.42 5.86
N ALA A 133 -3.70 11.57 6.39
CA ALA A 133 -4.92 11.16 5.71
C ALA A 133 -5.83 12.36 5.41
N SER A 134 -6.08 13.23 6.39
CA SER A 134 -6.90 14.43 6.21
C SER A 134 -6.33 15.38 5.15
N ARG A 135 -5.00 15.61 5.13
CA ARG A 135 -4.35 16.43 4.09
C ARG A 135 -4.40 15.80 2.71
N ALA A 136 -4.49 14.48 2.63
CA ALA A 136 -4.72 13.73 1.40
C ALA A 136 -6.18 13.81 0.92
N GLY A 137 -7.08 14.44 1.67
CA GLY A 137 -8.50 14.48 1.37
C GLY A 137 -9.20 13.14 1.54
N THR A 138 -8.64 12.24 2.36
CA THR A 138 -9.17 10.90 2.62
C THR A 138 -9.36 10.67 4.12
N ASP A 139 -10.02 9.58 4.47
CA ASP A 139 -10.24 9.14 5.85
C ASP A 139 -9.45 7.86 6.16
N MET A 140 -9.35 7.51 7.44
CA MET A 140 -8.66 6.31 7.89
C MET A 140 -9.33 5.00 7.41
N ALA A 141 -10.62 5.03 7.07
CA ALA A 141 -11.31 3.84 6.53
C ALA A 141 -10.81 3.47 5.14
N SER A 142 -10.31 4.42 4.37
CA SER A 142 -9.69 4.22 3.05
C SER A 142 -8.23 3.81 3.12
N VAL A 143 -7.58 3.97 4.29
CA VAL A 143 -6.18 3.59 4.50
C VAL A 143 -6.07 2.08 4.71
N ARG A 144 -5.37 1.40 3.83
CA ARG A 144 -5.21 -0.05 3.86
C ARG A 144 -4.13 -0.52 4.82
N ARG A 145 -3.11 0.31 5.05
CA ARG A 145 -1.98 -0.02 5.91
C ARG A 145 -1.23 1.23 6.35
N VAL A 146 -0.70 1.17 7.57
CA VAL A 146 0.30 2.11 8.07
C VAL A 146 1.62 1.36 8.20
N VAL A 147 2.70 1.91 7.64
CA VAL A 147 4.06 1.35 7.71
C VAL A 147 4.92 2.33 8.49
N LEU A 148 5.44 1.90 9.63
CA LEU A 148 6.37 2.68 10.42
C LEU A 148 7.80 2.28 10.13
N GLY A 149 8.62 3.25 9.72
CA GLY A 149 10.07 3.20 9.73
C GLY A 149 10.60 3.78 11.04
N THR A 150 11.56 3.13 11.65
CA THR A 150 12.21 3.61 12.87
C THR A 150 13.67 3.15 12.89
N PRO A 151 14.61 3.98 13.39
CA PRO A 151 15.96 3.52 13.69
C PRO A 151 15.90 2.55 14.85
N GLY A 152 16.12 1.27 14.58
CA GLY A 152 16.10 0.22 15.60
C GLY A 152 16.03 -1.17 15.01
N LEU A 153 16.32 -2.18 15.84
CA LEU A 153 16.15 -3.58 15.47
C LEU A 153 14.69 -3.98 15.74
N VAL A 154 13.99 -4.33 14.69
CA VAL A 154 12.64 -4.90 14.80
C VAL A 154 12.77 -6.41 14.95
N ASP A 155 12.25 -6.97 16.04
CA ASP A 155 12.13 -8.41 16.18
C ASP A 155 11.15 -8.96 15.14
N PRO A 156 11.59 -9.80 14.21
CA PRO A 156 10.74 -10.30 13.14
C PRO A 156 9.59 -11.22 13.66
N ALA A 157 9.72 -11.79 14.84
CA ALA A 157 8.71 -12.69 15.42
C ALA A 157 7.59 -11.92 16.12
N THR A 158 7.93 -10.85 16.83
CA THR A 158 6.97 -10.03 17.60
C THR A 158 6.61 -8.73 16.91
N GLY A 159 7.47 -8.26 16.01
CA GLY A 159 7.39 -6.92 15.40
C GLY A 159 7.72 -5.80 16.38
N GLU A 160 8.25 -6.12 17.58
CA GLU A 160 8.65 -5.13 18.56
C GLU A 160 10.02 -4.54 18.28
N ILE A 161 10.19 -3.27 18.66
CA ILE A 161 11.49 -2.58 18.57
C ILE A 161 12.34 -3.00 19.78
N SER A 162 13.41 -3.77 19.56
CA SER A 162 14.25 -4.26 20.62
C SER A 162 15.44 -3.35 20.96
N PHE A 163 15.80 -2.42 20.09
CA PHE A 163 16.95 -1.53 20.30
C PHE A 163 16.76 -0.23 19.53
N ALA A 164 16.46 0.85 20.23
CA ALA A 164 16.44 2.20 19.69
C ALA A 164 17.31 3.10 20.59
N VAL A 165 18.61 3.16 20.29
CA VAL A 165 19.57 3.94 21.09
C VAL A 165 19.22 5.43 21.11
N ASP A 166 18.64 5.94 20.02
CA ASP A 166 18.32 7.35 19.83
C ASP A 166 16.87 7.70 20.12
N LEU A 167 16.07 6.75 20.66
CA LEU A 167 14.66 6.95 20.98
C LEU A 167 14.34 6.58 22.44
N PRO A 168 14.90 7.27 23.42
CA PRO A 168 14.83 6.87 24.84
C PRO A 168 13.39 6.91 25.42
N ARG A 169 12.47 7.62 24.78
CA ARG A 169 11.06 7.70 25.19
C ARG A 169 10.14 6.67 24.54
N TRP A 170 10.69 5.86 23.61
CA TRP A 170 9.94 4.83 22.91
C TRP A 170 10.07 3.50 23.66
N HIS A 171 8.99 3.07 24.27
CA HIS A 171 8.94 1.89 25.12
C HIS A 171 8.52 0.62 24.36
N ARG A 172 8.80 -0.52 24.97
CA ARG A 172 8.24 -1.80 24.51
C ARG A 172 6.71 -1.72 24.56
N GLY A 173 6.04 -2.22 23.51
CA GLY A 173 4.58 -2.19 23.43
C GLY A 173 4.00 -1.08 22.56
N LEU A 174 4.81 -0.11 22.12
CA LEU A 174 4.36 1.00 21.24
C LEU A 174 3.57 0.51 20.03
N LEU A 175 4.02 -0.58 19.37
CA LEU A 175 3.29 -1.19 18.25
C LEU A 175 1.92 -1.69 18.66
N GLY A 176 1.84 -2.34 19.84
CA GLY A 176 0.58 -2.82 20.39
C GLY A 176 -0.42 -1.69 20.63
N ASP A 177 0.08 -0.58 21.15
CA ASP A 177 -0.73 0.60 21.43
C ASP A 177 -1.18 1.29 20.15
N LEU A 178 -0.29 1.51 19.19
CA LEU A 178 -0.64 2.05 17.87
C LEU A 178 -1.63 1.16 17.10
N ARG A 179 -1.51 -0.17 17.20
CA ARG A 179 -2.47 -1.10 16.58
C ARG A 179 -3.86 -1.02 17.18
N LYS A 180 -3.96 -0.79 18.49
CA LYS A 180 -5.26 -0.61 19.17
C LYS A 180 -5.91 0.71 18.77
N ASP A 181 -5.08 1.76 18.67
CA ASP A 181 -5.53 3.12 18.49
C ASP A 181 -5.92 3.43 17.03
N LEU A 182 -5.15 2.97 16.07
CA LEU A 182 -5.38 3.30 14.65
C LEU A 182 -6.45 2.46 13.93
N SER A 183 -6.94 1.37 14.51
CA SER A 183 -7.93 0.45 13.89
C SER A 183 -7.56 -0.01 12.45
N THR A 184 -6.35 0.26 12.01
CA THR A 184 -5.79 -0.04 10.67
C THR A 184 -4.55 -0.94 10.85
N PRO A 185 -4.31 -1.93 9.97
CA PRO A 185 -3.12 -2.76 10.07
C PRO A 185 -1.84 -1.94 10.08
N VAL A 186 -1.10 -2.02 11.21
CA VAL A 186 0.19 -1.35 11.40
C VAL A 186 1.31 -2.37 11.30
N VAL A 187 2.32 -2.09 10.49
CA VAL A 187 3.53 -2.90 10.35
C VAL A 187 4.77 -2.03 10.52
N PHE A 188 5.83 -2.60 11.08
CA PHE A 188 7.14 -1.96 11.09
C PHE A 188 7.98 -2.39 9.90
N GLY A 189 8.70 -1.42 9.30
CA GLY A 189 9.76 -1.65 8.35
C GLY A 189 11.08 -1.14 8.96
N ASN A 190 12.14 -1.94 8.89
CA ASN A 190 13.48 -1.47 9.25
C ASN A 190 14.10 -0.80 8.01
N GLU A 191 14.68 0.39 8.18
CA GLU A 191 15.37 1.11 7.10
C GLU A 191 16.58 0.35 6.57
N ILE A 192 17.26 -0.43 7.42
CA ILE A 192 18.46 -1.22 7.05
C ILE A 192 18.11 -2.38 6.09
N GLY A 193 16.88 -2.90 6.12
CA GLY A 193 16.44 -4.01 5.26
C GLY A 193 16.03 -3.61 3.83
N ARG A 194 15.90 -2.32 3.53
CA ARG A 194 15.47 -1.83 2.21
C ARG A 194 16.60 -1.56 1.22
N ALA A 195 17.85 -1.63 1.65
CA ALA A 195 19.02 -1.41 0.78
C ALA A 195 19.41 -2.62 -0.09
N HIS A 196 18.67 -3.73 0.00
CA HIS A 196 19.00 -4.99 -0.67
C HIS A 196 17.80 -5.67 -1.34
N VAL A 197 16.91 -4.93 -1.99
CA VAL A 197 15.93 -5.52 -2.93
C VAL A 197 15.92 -4.72 -4.23
#